data_533dffb923ebbb3b683b5a29446f6607
#
_entry.id   533dffb923ebbb3b683b5a29446f6607
#
_cell.length_a   1.000
_cell.length_b   1.000
_cell.length_c   1.000
_cell.angle_alpha   90.00
_cell.angle_beta   90.00
_cell.angle_gamma   90.00
#
_symmetry.space_group_name_H-M   'P 1'
#
loop_
_entity.id
_entity.type
_entity.pdbx_description
1 polymer ?
#
loop_
_entity_poly.entity_id
_entity_poly.type
_entity_poly.pdbx_seq_one_letter_code
_entity_poly.pdbx_strand_id
1 'polypeptide(L)' 'MEQTKVKKLAEGVEYYPEEELLLLIRCPQCGEENYAPNVARGICTWCGFDAHTLLEEND' A
#
# COMPACT_ATOMS: atom_id res chain seq x y z
N MET A 1 -6.69 -3.21 -24.92
CA MET A 1 -5.77 -3.26 -23.96
C MET A 1 -6.32 -3.17 -22.58
N GLU A 2 -5.90 -4.07 -21.80
CA GLU A 2 -6.38 -4.15 -20.51
C GLU A 2 -5.75 -3.17 -19.64
N GLN A 3 -6.46 -2.55 -18.77
CA GLN A 3 -5.92 -1.67 -17.82
C GLN A 3 -6.07 -2.25 -16.49
N THR A 4 -5.00 -2.41 -15.76
CA THR A 4 -5.06 -2.85 -14.39
C THR A 4 -5.64 -1.74 -13.57
N LYS A 5 -6.72 -2.02 -12.87
CA LYS A 5 -7.30 -1.03 -12.02
C LYS A 5 -6.51 -0.96 -10.76
N VAL A 6 -6.01 0.20 -10.44
CA VAL A 6 -5.28 0.40 -9.21
C VAL A 6 -5.99 1.46 -8.40
N LYS A 7 -6.18 1.21 -7.12
CA LYS A 7 -6.78 2.18 -6.22
C LYS A 7 -5.68 2.79 -5.40
N LYS A 8 -5.58 4.12 -5.44
CA LYS A 8 -4.59 4.80 -4.66
C LYS A 8 -5.22 5.14 -3.32
N LEU A 9 -4.85 4.40 -2.29
CA LEU A 9 -5.46 4.58 -0.99
C LEU A 9 -4.87 5.77 -0.25
N ALA A 10 -3.61 6.08 -0.53
CA ALA A 10 -2.95 7.22 0.08
C ALA A 10 -1.70 7.48 -0.72
N GLU A 11 -1.00 8.56 -0.40
CA GLU A 11 0.23 8.87 -1.07
C GLU A 11 1.19 7.72 -0.80
N GLY A 12 1.65 7.06 -1.84
CA GLY A 12 2.58 5.95 -1.70
C GLY A 12 1.93 4.61 -1.38
N VAL A 13 0.60 4.53 -1.37
CA VAL A 13 -0.09 3.27 -1.08
C VAL A 13 -1.02 2.96 -2.23
N GLU A 14 -0.81 1.80 -2.85
CA GLU A 14 -1.61 1.39 -4.00
C GLU A 14 -2.17 0.01 -3.78
N TYR A 15 -3.38 -0.21 -4.23
CA TYR A 15 -4.04 -1.49 -4.07
C TYR A 15 -4.53 -1.97 -5.44
N TYR A 16 -4.22 -3.21 -5.76
CA TYR A 16 -4.63 -3.84 -7.01
C TYR A 16 -5.68 -4.89 -6.68
N PRO A 17 -6.95 -4.54 -6.81
CA PRO A 17 -8.02 -5.45 -6.35
C PRO A 17 -8.07 -6.77 -7.10
N GLU A 18 -7.72 -6.76 -8.38
CA GLU A 18 -7.79 -7.98 -9.14
C GLU A 18 -6.79 -9.00 -8.67
N GLU A 19 -5.67 -8.54 -8.15
CA GLU A 19 -4.64 -9.42 -7.66
C GLU A 19 -4.61 -9.48 -6.16
N GLU A 20 -5.49 -8.72 -5.51
CA GLU A 20 -5.52 -8.63 -4.07
C GLU A 20 -4.13 -8.29 -3.54
N LEU A 21 -3.49 -7.35 -4.20
CA LEU A 21 -2.13 -6.97 -3.89
C LEU A 21 -2.12 -5.54 -3.36
N LEU A 22 -1.59 -5.36 -2.17
CA LEU A 22 -1.50 -4.06 -1.55
C LEU A 22 -0.03 -3.68 -1.45
N LEU A 23 0.31 -2.55 -2.02
CA LEU A 23 1.70 -2.10 -2.05
C LEU A 23 1.85 -0.85 -1.19
N LEU A 24 2.71 -0.94 -0.20
CA LEU A 24 3.04 0.21 0.62
C LEU A 24 4.42 0.68 0.19
N ILE A 25 4.46 1.55 -0.81
CA ILE A 25 5.69 2.00 -1.40
C ILE A 25 6.34 3.07 -0.52
N ARG A 26 5.52 3.97 -0.01
CA ARG A 26 5.98 5.01 0.88
C ARG A 26 4.98 5.13 2.01
N CYS A 27 5.46 5.16 3.23
CA CYS A 27 4.56 5.19 4.38
C CYS A 27 3.96 6.59 4.54
N PRO A 28 2.63 6.71 4.54
CA PRO A 28 2.01 8.00 4.72
C PRO A 28 2.11 8.51 6.17
N GLN A 29 2.41 7.59 7.10
CA GLN A 29 2.49 7.99 8.49
C GLN A 29 3.85 8.57 8.85
N CYS A 30 4.93 7.94 8.46
CA CYS A 30 6.26 8.44 8.79
C CYS A 30 6.95 9.13 7.62
N GLY A 31 6.41 8.97 6.41
CA GLY A 31 6.94 9.67 5.24
C GLY A 31 8.16 9.04 4.62
N GLU A 32 8.59 7.88 5.10
CA GLU A 32 9.78 7.25 4.57
C GLU A 32 9.44 6.25 3.50
N GLU A 33 10.35 6.10 2.55
CA GLU A 33 10.18 5.12 1.50
C GLU A 33 10.35 3.74 2.11
N ASN A 34 9.45 2.83 1.79
CA ASN A 34 9.45 1.53 2.42
C ASN A 34 10.56 0.63 1.87
N TYR A 35 10.97 -0.34 2.68
CA TYR A 35 11.95 -1.32 2.30
C TYR A 35 11.31 -2.26 1.27
N ALA A 36 11.96 -2.46 0.13
CA ALA A 36 11.35 -3.14 -0.99
C ALA A 36 10.71 -4.49 -0.65
N PRO A 37 11.36 -5.37 0.10
CA PRO A 37 10.73 -6.65 0.41
C PRO A 37 9.44 -6.52 1.21
N ASN A 38 9.23 -5.40 1.89
CA ASN A 38 8.03 -5.22 2.68
C ASN A 38 6.96 -4.42 1.96
N VAL A 39 7.25 -3.94 0.75
CA VAL A 39 6.28 -3.16 -0.02
C VAL A 39 5.04 -4.00 -0.29
N ALA A 40 5.23 -5.23 -0.77
CA ALA A 40 4.11 -6.08 -1.11
C ALA A 40 3.41 -6.66 0.12
N ARG A 41 3.99 -6.48 1.30
CA ARG A 41 3.34 -6.92 2.52
C ARG A 41 2.42 -5.86 3.08
N GLY A 42 2.57 -4.62 2.62
CA GLY A 42 1.74 -3.53 3.09
C GLY A 42 2.07 -3.05 4.48
N ILE A 43 3.28 -3.37 4.98
CA ILE A 43 3.70 -2.98 6.31
C ILE A 43 4.93 -2.10 6.21
N CYS A 44 4.93 -0.99 6.92
CA CYS A 44 6.08 -0.10 6.93
C CYS A 44 7.19 -0.71 7.78
N THR A 45 8.37 -0.80 7.20
CA THR A 45 9.52 -1.36 7.89
C THR A 45 9.94 -0.47 9.06
N TRP A 46 9.77 0.84 8.90
CA TRP A 46 10.36 1.79 9.85
C TRP A 46 9.46 2.09 11.04
N CYS A 47 8.17 2.22 10.80
CA CYS A 47 7.27 2.58 11.91
C CYS A 47 6.21 1.54 12.20
N GLY A 48 6.12 0.49 11.36
CA GLY A 48 5.15 -0.57 11.61
C GLY A 48 3.74 -0.28 11.13
N PHE A 49 3.55 0.79 10.39
CA PHE A 49 2.22 1.14 9.89
C PHE A 49 1.71 0.02 8.98
N ASP A 50 0.46 -0.38 9.20
CA ASP A 50 -0.15 -1.44 8.41
C ASP A 50 -1.14 -0.81 7.44
N ALA A 51 -0.80 -0.82 6.17
CA ALA A 51 -1.63 -0.18 5.16
C ALA A 51 -2.94 -0.91 4.93
N HIS A 52 -3.07 -2.13 5.43
CA HIS A 52 -4.33 -2.86 5.28
C HIS A 52 -5.47 -2.17 6.00
N THR A 53 -5.16 -1.34 7.00
CA THR A 53 -6.21 -0.59 7.67
C THR A 53 -6.88 0.39 6.73
N LEU A 54 -6.16 0.83 5.69
CA LEU A 54 -6.74 1.75 4.74
C LEU A 54 -7.79 1.07 3.87
N LEU A 55 -7.62 -0.23 3.65
CA LEU A 55 -8.63 -0.96 2.90
C LEU A 55 -9.94 -1.01 3.67
N GLU A 56 -9.85 -1.18 4.98
CA GLU A 56 -11.06 -1.23 5.78
C GLU A 56 -11.76 0.10 5.79
N GLU A 57 -11.00 1.17 5.80
CA GLU A 57 -11.61 2.50 5.82
C GLU A 57 -12.23 2.87 4.49
N ASN A 58 -11.73 2.29 3.42
CA ASN A 58 -12.22 2.61 2.11
C ASN A 58 -13.29 1.68 1.61
N ASP A 59 -13.72 0.78 2.41
CA ASP A 59 -14.69 -0.21 2.01
C ASP A 59 -16.13 0.26 2.04
#